data_cd7adb4f611ce52c97c12897b375dca0
#
_entry.id   cd7adb4f611ce52c97c12897b375dca0
#
_cell.length_a   1.000
_cell.length_b   1.000
_cell.length_c   1.000
_cell.angle_alpha   90.00
_cell.angle_beta   90.00
_cell.angle_gamma   90.00
#
_symmetry.space_group_name_H-M   'P 1'
#
loop_
_entity.id
_entity.type
_entity.pdbx_description
1 polymer ?
#
loop_
_entity_poly.entity_id
_entity_poly.type
_entity_poly.pdbx_seq_one_letter_code
_entity_poly.pdbx_strand_id
1 'polypeptide(L)'
;MHDVIVIGGGFAGVTAAREAALRRRSVLLLEGRERLGGRTWSGEWHGWPIEYGGAWVHWHQPHTWSELTRAGLPVEISDNAQLAGWYVGSERRSGSIDERDEIARRGWDRFVDGVAQALPAPHDPAAALGALARFDRLSIAERLGELPLSDEERDVLTAELESLAHAPLDDAGAVSVLRWHALSGYSLELTQFTGGRVTIAGGTRALLCAISAGAPFERLLGAPVSAIRHNADRVEVETRDGTVFAARAAVVAVPLNALGAIEFTPALPEDKQRAIALGQASRGIKIMIHARGEPIIQNSIRPGHPFGYLGTEALNGDGSQLMIGFGIDAQLCDAGDLTAVQRQLDAILPGYEALDATAHDWLADEHSRGTWAIHRPGWYEHHHAAMQRDEGRVVLAGSDIANGWSGFIDGAIESGLRAGARAAALVG
;
A
#
# COMPACT_ATOMS: atom_id res chain seq x y z
N MET A 1 13.76 4.71 31.15
CA MET A 1 13.30 5.77 30.21
C MET A 1 14.15 5.66 28.98
N HIS A 2 13.55 5.48 27.82
CA HIS A 2 14.25 5.39 26.52
C HIS A 2 14.51 6.79 25.94
N ASP A 3 15.43 6.90 24.98
CA ASP A 3 15.56 8.12 24.19
C ASP A 3 14.39 8.27 23.23
N VAL A 4 14.03 7.19 22.51
CA VAL A 4 12.97 7.18 21.52
C VAL A 4 12.05 5.97 21.72
N ILE A 5 10.74 6.20 21.70
CA ILE A 5 9.74 5.14 21.52
C ILE A 5 9.23 5.20 20.09
N VAL A 6 9.16 4.04 19.42
CA VAL A 6 8.57 3.88 18.09
C VAL A 6 7.28 3.08 18.22
N ILE A 7 6.18 3.60 17.68
CA ILE A 7 4.84 3.00 17.75
C ILE A 7 4.47 2.49 16.37
N GLY A 8 4.30 1.17 16.23
CA GLY A 8 4.06 0.46 14.99
C GLY A 8 5.30 -0.24 14.43
N GLY A 9 5.20 -1.57 14.22
CA GLY A 9 6.29 -2.45 13.76
C GLY A 9 6.24 -2.77 12.27
N GLY A 10 5.65 -1.89 11.42
CA GLY A 10 5.74 -1.95 9.96
C GLY A 10 7.11 -1.47 9.46
N PHE A 11 7.31 -1.47 8.13
CA PHE A 11 8.57 -1.01 7.52
C PHE A 11 8.99 0.38 7.98
N ALA A 12 8.06 1.32 8.12
CA ALA A 12 8.38 2.68 8.59
C ALA A 12 8.91 2.69 10.02
N GLY A 13 8.23 2.00 10.94
CA GLY A 13 8.64 1.97 12.34
C GLY A 13 9.93 1.19 12.56
N VAL A 14 10.10 0.02 11.94
CA VAL A 14 11.35 -0.76 12.02
C VAL A 14 12.52 0.04 11.46
N THR A 15 12.33 0.74 10.34
CA THR A 15 13.36 1.62 9.78
C THR A 15 13.67 2.78 10.72
N ALA A 16 12.66 3.43 11.28
CA ALA A 16 12.86 4.53 12.23
C ALA A 16 13.59 4.08 13.51
N ALA A 17 13.24 2.91 14.03
CA ALA A 17 13.93 2.33 15.19
C ALA A 17 15.41 2.06 14.89
N ARG A 18 15.70 1.43 13.75
CA ARG A 18 17.08 1.22 13.30
C ARG A 18 17.85 2.55 13.16
N GLU A 19 17.26 3.54 12.51
CA GLU A 19 17.91 4.84 12.28
C GLU A 19 18.23 5.60 13.58
N ALA A 20 17.34 5.55 14.56
CA ALA A 20 17.59 6.14 15.87
C ALA A 20 18.68 5.37 16.62
N ALA A 21 18.65 4.02 16.58
CA ALA A 21 19.66 3.17 17.21
C ALA A 21 21.05 3.35 16.58
N LEU A 22 21.18 3.48 15.25
CA LEU A 22 22.43 3.79 14.56
C LEU A 22 23.03 5.14 15.02
N ARG A 23 22.19 6.07 15.49
CA ARG A 23 22.58 7.34 16.10
C ARG A 23 22.82 7.24 17.61
N ARG A 24 22.99 5.99 18.12
CA ARG A 24 23.29 5.69 19.52
C ARG A 24 22.19 6.12 20.50
N ARG A 25 20.91 6.07 20.06
CA ARG A 25 19.77 6.30 20.95
C ARG A 25 19.26 4.96 21.46
N SER A 26 18.85 4.93 22.74
CA SER A 26 18.10 3.81 23.28
C SER A 26 16.68 3.84 22.74
N VAL A 27 16.25 2.74 22.10
CA VAL A 27 14.97 2.67 21.37
C VAL A 27 14.13 1.52 21.87
N LEU A 28 12.84 1.78 22.12
CA LEU A 28 11.80 0.77 22.33
C LEU A 28 10.78 0.87 21.19
N LEU A 29 10.56 -0.22 20.47
CA LEU A 29 9.50 -0.35 19.48
C LEU A 29 8.30 -1.09 20.09
N LEU A 30 7.11 -0.49 20.02
CA LEU A 30 5.83 -1.06 20.44
C LEU A 30 5.03 -1.44 19.20
N GLU A 31 4.60 -2.70 19.09
CA GLU A 31 3.75 -3.20 18.00
C GLU A 31 2.47 -3.82 18.60
N GLY A 32 1.31 -3.46 18.02
CA GLY A 32 0.00 -3.94 18.50
C GLY A 32 -0.26 -5.41 18.22
N ARG A 33 0.34 -5.97 17.16
CA ARG A 33 0.24 -7.39 16.79
C ARG A 33 1.37 -8.22 17.41
N GLU A 34 1.20 -9.55 17.36
CA GLU A 34 2.25 -10.52 17.72
C GLU A 34 3.32 -10.70 16.62
N ARG A 35 3.31 -9.86 15.59
CA ARG A 35 4.25 -9.90 14.47
C ARG A 35 4.64 -8.50 14.00
N LEU A 36 5.82 -8.38 13.46
CA LEU A 36 6.23 -7.22 12.67
C LEU A 36 5.68 -7.31 11.24
N GLY A 37 5.77 -6.21 10.49
CA GLY A 37 5.45 -6.12 9.05
C GLY A 37 4.29 -5.16 8.73
N GLY A 38 3.41 -4.88 9.69
CA GLY A 38 2.25 -4.02 9.43
C GLY A 38 1.38 -4.60 8.32
N ARG A 39 1.20 -3.84 7.23
CA ARG A 39 0.40 -4.23 6.03
C ARG A 39 1.17 -5.10 5.02
N THR A 40 2.31 -5.69 5.40
CA THR A 40 2.94 -6.82 4.71
C THR A 40 2.88 -8.05 5.62
N TRP A 41 2.62 -9.20 5.06
CA TRP A 41 2.52 -10.44 5.81
C TRP A 41 2.81 -11.62 4.91
N SER A 42 4.04 -12.15 5.00
CA SER A 42 4.47 -13.35 4.29
C SER A 42 3.97 -14.61 5.00
N GLY A 43 3.47 -15.57 4.25
CA GLY A 43 3.00 -16.86 4.72
C GLY A 43 3.31 -17.97 3.73
N GLU A 44 2.79 -19.15 4.01
CA GLU A 44 2.79 -20.31 3.12
C GLU A 44 1.37 -20.87 3.05
N TRP A 45 0.91 -21.25 1.84
CA TRP A 45 -0.41 -21.80 1.63
C TRP A 45 -0.39 -22.77 0.44
N HIS A 46 -0.82 -24.02 0.66
CA HIS A 46 -0.73 -25.13 -0.32
C HIS A 46 0.69 -25.32 -0.92
N GLY A 47 1.74 -25.05 -0.12
CA GLY A 47 3.13 -25.16 -0.58
C GLY A 47 3.62 -23.95 -1.38
N TRP A 48 2.79 -22.95 -1.66
CA TRP A 48 3.21 -21.68 -2.24
C TRP A 48 3.61 -20.68 -1.17
N PRO A 49 4.72 -19.96 -1.34
CA PRO A 49 4.97 -18.74 -0.59
C PRO A 49 3.94 -17.69 -1.02
N ILE A 50 3.25 -17.08 -0.07
CA ILE A 50 2.24 -16.06 -0.34
C ILE A 50 2.48 -14.79 0.47
N GLU A 51 1.96 -13.68 -0.04
CA GLU A 51 1.91 -12.40 0.66
C GLU A 51 0.47 -11.95 0.81
N TYR A 52 -0.03 -11.92 2.04
CA TYR A 52 -1.39 -11.44 2.33
C TYR A 52 -1.58 -9.94 2.09
N GLY A 53 -0.49 -9.17 2.08
CA GLY A 53 -0.49 -7.73 1.86
C GLY A 53 0.41 -7.30 0.72
N GLY A 54 1.20 -6.22 0.96
CA GLY A 54 2.19 -5.72 0.01
C GLY A 54 3.22 -6.80 -0.32
N ALA A 55 3.51 -6.98 -1.62
CA ALA A 55 4.35 -8.06 -2.12
C ALA A 55 5.43 -7.54 -3.09
N TRP A 56 5.02 -6.70 -4.03
CA TRP A 56 5.85 -6.35 -5.17
C TRP A 56 6.74 -5.16 -4.89
N VAL A 57 7.94 -5.21 -5.46
CA VAL A 57 8.99 -4.18 -5.35
C VAL A 57 9.54 -3.89 -6.73
N HIS A 58 10.23 -2.76 -6.89
CA HIS A 58 10.78 -2.39 -8.18
C HIS A 58 12.08 -1.60 -8.05
N TRP A 59 12.98 -1.69 -9.06
CA TRP A 59 14.29 -1.03 -9.02
C TRP A 59 14.23 0.50 -9.06
N HIS A 60 13.14 1.10 -9.51
CA HIS A 60 12.93 2.56 -9.43
C HIS A 60 12.28 3.01 -8.10
N GLN A 61 12.15 2.11 -7.13
CA GLN A 61 11.83 2.39 -5.74
C GLN A 61 13.14 2.49 -4.95
N PRO A 62 13.74 3.69 -4.79
CA PRO A 62 15.15 3.84 -4.42
C PRO A 62 15.46 3.34 -3.02
N HIS A 63 14.57 3.54 -2.05
CA HIS A 63 14.79 3.15 -0.67
C HIS A 63 14.68 1.64 -0.49
N THR A 64 13.68 1.02 -1.09
CA THR A 64 13.52 -0.45 -1.10
C THR A 64 14.70 -1.11 -1.79
N TRP A 65 15.09 -0.60 -2.96
CA TRP A 65 16.19 -1.18 -3.73
C TRP A 65 17.53 -1.04 -3.04
N SER A 66 17.77 0.08 -2.37
CA SER A 66 18.95 0.28 -1.53
C SER A 66 19.04 -0.74 -0.40
N GLU A 67 17.92 -1.02 0.27
CA GLU A 67 17.88 -1.99 1.36
C GLU A 67 18.04 -3.43 0.86
N LEU A 68 17.45 -3.80 -0.28
CA LEU A 68 17.65 -5.10 -0.94
C LEU A 68 19.11 -5.31 -1.28
N THR A 69 19.74 -4.31 -1.91
CA THR A 69 21.16 -4.35 -2.28
C THR A 69 22.06 -4.50 -1.05
N ARG A 70 21.81 -3.73 -0.01
CA ARG A 70 22.56 -3.76 1.24
C ARG A 70 22.44 -5.11 1.95
N ALA A 71 21.26 -5.73 1.87
CA ALA A 71 20.98 -7.03 2.49
C ALA A 71 21.42 -8.22 1.62
N GLY A 72 21.80 -8.00 0.36
CA GLY A 72 22.12 -9.07 -0.59
C GLY A 72 20.91 -9.96 -0.91
N LEU A 73 19.68 -9.41 -0.81
CA LEU A 73 18.45 -10.16 -1.07
C LEU A 73 18.15 -10.16 -2.57
N PRO A 74 18.04 -11.34 -3.21
CA PRO A 74 17.66 -11.45 -4.60
C PRO A 74 16.16 -11.17 -4.78
N VAL A 75 15.79 -10.85 -6.01
CA VAL A 75 14.40 -10.71 -6.44
C VAL A 75 14.04 -11.79 -7.44
N GLU A 76 12.75 -12.08 -7.55
CA GLU A 76 12.17 -13.06 -8.46
C GLU A 76 11.17 -12.35 -9.36
N ILE A 77 11.05 -12.79 -10.61
CA ILE A 77 10.12 -12.22 -11.60
C ILE A 77 9.10 -13.29 -11.94
N SER A 78 7.81 -12.96 -11.75
CA SER A 78 6.69 -13.83 -12.15
C SER A 78 6.32 -13.56 -13.61
N ASP A 79 6.18 -14.62 -14.41
CA ASP A 79 5.71 -14.52 -15.80
C ASP A 79 5.05 -15.85 -16.20
N ASN A 80 3.84 -16.08 -15.67
CA ASN A 80 3.19 -17.40 -15.76
C ASN A 80 1.98 -17.43 -16.71
N ALA A 81 1.38 -16.28 -17.06
CA ALA A 81 0.23 -16.22 -17.94
C ALA A 81 0.62 -15.72 -19.34
N GLN A 82 0.03 -16.32 -20.39
CA GLN A 82 0.20 -15.92 -21.79
C GLN A 82 -1.09 -15.35 -22.37
N LEU A 83 -2.22 -15.62 -21.73
CA LEU A 83 -3.55 -15.19 -22.16
C LEU A 83 -4.06 -14.06 -21.28
N ALA A 84 -4.81 -13.16 -21.91
CA ALA A 84 -5.54 -12.11 -21.20
C ALA A 84 -7.03 -12.18 -21.54
N GLY A 85 -7.87 -11.89 -20.57
CA GLY A 85 -9.30 -11.66 -20.74
C GLY A 85 -9.67 -10.27 -20.25
N TRP A 86 -10.64 -9.63 -20.91
CA TRP A 86 -11.20 -8.34 -20.50
C TRP A 86 -12.67 -8.24 -20.87
N TYR A 87 -13.36 -7.26 -20.36
CA TYR A 87 -14.75 -6.99 -20.69
C TYR A 87 -14.89 -5.68 -21.47
N VAL A 88 -15.86 -5.66 -22.39
CA VAL A 88 -16.36 -4.45 -23.03
C VAL A 88 -17.88 -4.44 -22.82
N GLY A 89 -18.34 -3.59 -21.93
CA GLY A 89 -19.69 -3.69 -21.38
C GLY A 89 -19.92 -5.04 -20.69
N SER A 90 -20.84 -5.85 -21.22
CA SER A 90 -21.14 -7.20 -20.71
C SER A 90 -20.44 -8.31 -21.52
N GLU A 91 -19.75 -7.98 -22.60
CA GLU A 91 -19.11 -8.96 -23.48
C GLU A 91 -17.69 -9.26 -22.98
N ARG A 92 -17.41 -10.55 -22.73
CA ARG A 92 -16.06 -11.00 -22.43
C ARG A 92 -15.26 -11.18 -23.70
N ARG A 93 -14.08 -10.59 -23.74
CA ARG A 93 -13.07 -10.77 -24.80
C ARG A 93 -11.84 -11.48 -24.24
N SER A 94 -11.08 -12.11 -25.14
CA SER A 94 -9.80 -12.75 -24.80
C SER A 94 -8.84 -12.62 -25.95
N GLY A 95 -7.55 -12.56 -25.62
CA GLY A 95 -6.46 -12.44 -26.60
C GLY A 95 -5.12 -12.65 -25.91
N SER A 96 -4.06 -12.18 -26.54
CA SER A 96 -2.74 -12.15 -25.93
C SER A 96 -2.64 -11.03 -24.87
N ILE A 97 -1.64 -11.14 -24.00
CA ILE A 97 -1.31 -10.07 -23.04
C ILE A 97 -0.95 -8.79 -23.80
N ASP A 98 -0.17 -8.89 -24.89
CA ASP A 98 0.24 -7.74 -25.69
C ASP A 98 -0.96 -6.98 -26.30
N GLU A 99 -1.99 -7.70 -26.77
CA GLU A 99 -3.23 -7.07 -27.30
C GLU A 99 -3.96 -6.28 -26.21
N ARG A 100 -4.14 -6.87 -25.04
CA ARG A 100 -4.76 -6.20 -23.89
C ARG A 100 -3.93 -4.99 -23.43
N ASP A 101 -2.60 -5.15 -23.32
CA ASP A 101 -1.69 -4.10 -22.86
C ASP A 101 -1.66 -2.91 -23.85
N GLU A 102 -1.80 -3.17 -25.15
CA GLU A 102 -1.90 -2.09 -26.15
C GLU A 102 -3.21 -1.30 -26.00
N ILE A 103 -4.33 -1.96 -25.67
CA ILE A 103 -5.60 -1.27 -25.37
C ILE A 103 -5.44 -0.42 -24.12
N ALA A 104 -4.89 -1.00 -23.03
CA ALA A 104 -4.63 -0.32 -21.78
C ALA A 104 -3.72 0.90 -21.99
N ARG A 105 -2.63 0.74 -22.75
CA ARG A 105 -1.66 1.81 -23.04
C ARG A 105 -2.33 3.03 -23.67
N ARG A 106 -3.23 2.85 -24.64
CA ARG A 106 -3.95 3.98 -25.26
C ARG A 106 -4.81 4.74 -24.26
N GLY A 107 -5.43 4.05 -23.32
CA GLY A 107 -6.18 4.66 -22.21
C GLY A 107 -5.24 5.42 -21.25
N TRP A 108 -4.15 4.78 -20.83
CA TRP A 108 -3.16 5.36 -19.95
C TRP A 108 -2.50 6.60 -20.51
N ASP A 109 -2.10 6.62 -21.80
CA ASP A 109 -1.52 7.79 -22.46
C ASP A 109 -2.37 9.05 -22.27
N ARG A 110 -3.71 8.90 -22.35
CA ARG A 110 -4.65 10.01 -22.11
C ARG A 110 -4.83 10.31 -20.63
N PHE A 111 -4.85 9.28 -19.78
CA PHE A 111 -5.05 9.48 -18.34
C PHE A 111 -3.89 10.26 -17.69
N VAL A 112 -2.65 10.00 -18.12
CA VAL A 112 -1.45 10.65 -17.57
C VAL A 112 -1.06 11.94 -18.28
N ASP A 113 -1.80 12.36 -19.31
CA ASP A 113 -1.49 13.59 -20.05
C ASP A 113 -1.47 14.82 -19.13
N GLY A 114 -0.42 15.62 -19.27
CA GLY A 114 -0.17 16.83 -18.46
C GLY A 114 0.47 16.58 -17.09
N VAL A 115 0.73 15.35 -16.71
CA VAL A 115 1.31 15.01 -15.37
C VAL A 115 2.76 15.49 -15.26
N ALA A 116 3.56 15.37 -16.33
CA ALA A 116 4.97 15.81 -16.29
C ALA A 116 5.12 17.30 -15.97
N GLN A 117 4.19 18.13 -16.43
CA GLN A 117 4.15 19.56 -16.12
C GLN A 117 3.63 19.84 -14.71
N ALA A 118 2.67 19.01 -14.23
CA ALA A 118 2.05 19.19 -12.92
C ALA A 118 2.91 18.65 -11.76
N LEU A 119 3.75 17.67 -12.00
CA LEU A 119 4.58 16.98 -11.01
C LEU A 119 6.06 16.91 -11.45
N PRO A 120 6.74 18.04 -11.73
CA PRO A 120 8.13 18.01 -12.19
C PRO A 120 9.11 17.45 -11.14
N ALA A 121 8.70 17.41 -9.87
CA ALA A 121 9.46 16.86 -8.75
C ALA A 121 8.58 15.88 -7.97
N PRO A 122 8.35 14.64 -8.46
CA PRO A 122 7.36 13.73 -7.87
C PRO A 122 7.69 13.25 -6.45
N HIS A 123 8.94 13.36 -6.01
CA HIS A 123 9.39 13.11 -4.62
C HIS A 123 9.17 14.31 -3.69
N ASP A 124 8.77 15.46 -4.22
CA ASP A 124 8.39 16.66 -3.45
C ASP A 124 7.09 17.24 -4.02
N PRO A 125 5.95 16.63 -3.71
CA PRO A 125 4.66 17.10 -4.22
C PRO A 125 4.32 18.53 -3.76
N ALA A 126 4.92 18.99 -2.65
CA ALA A 126 4.71 20.35 -2.15
C ALA A 126 5.34 21.42 -3.05
N ALA A 127 6.41 21.09 -3.79
CA ALA A 127 7.10 22.04 -4.67
C ALA A 127 6.24 22.54 -5.85
N ALA A 128 5.16 21.82 -6.20
CA ALA A 128 4.35 22.11 -7.39
C ALA A 128 2.85 22.19 -7.12
N LEU A 129 2.42 22.49 -5.89
CA LEU A 129 0.99 22.47 -5.48
C LEU A 129 0.09 23.25 -6.43
N GLY A 130 0.48 24.43 -6.91
CA GLY A 130 -0.31 25.23 -7.83
C GLY A 130 -0.60 24.52 -9.16
N ALA A 131 0.39 23.83 -9.74
CA ALA A 131 0.22 23.07 -10.97
C ALA A 131 -0.52 21.74 -10.72
N LEU A 132 -0.32 21.16 -9.54
CA LEU A 132 -0.95 19.91 -9.12
C LEU A 132 -2.44 20.07 -8.80
N ALA A 133 -2.86 21.24 -8.33
CA ALA A 133 -4.21 21.50 -7.78
C ALA A 133 -5.35 21.06 -8.71
N ARG A 134 -5.18 21.20 -10.05
CA ARG A 134 -6.22 20.77 -11.00
C ARG A 134 -6.47 19.25 -10.95
N PHE A 135 -5.42 18.45 -10.73
CA PHE A 135 -5.52 17.00 -10.63
C PHE A 135 -5.87 16.55 -9.21
N ASP A 136 -5.39 17.29 -8.19
CA ASP A 136 -5.60 16.95 -6.79
C ASP A 136 -7.08 17.02 -6.39
N ARG A 137 -7.87 17.87 -7.05
CA ARG A 137 -9.30 18.01 -6.82
C ARG A 137 -10.15 16.94 -7.47
N LEU A 138 -9.57 16.18 -8.43
CA LEU A 138 -10.31 15.17 -9.18
C LEU A 138 -10.22 13.81 -8.49
N SER A 139 -11.34 13.11 -8.46
CA SER A 139 -11.34 11.66 -8.30
C SER A 139 -10.83 10.97 -9.58
N ILE A 140 -10.49 9.68 -9.47
CA ILE A 140 -10.13 8.87 -10.64
C ILE A 140 -11.33 8.80 -11.61
N ALA A 141 -12.56 8.64 -11.08
CA ALA A 141 -13.78 8.59 -11.89
C ALA A 141 -14.01 9.89 -12.65
N GLU A 142 -13.87 11.05 -12.00
CA GLU A 142 -13.98 12.36 -12.65
C GLU A 142 -12.93 12.53 -13.74
N ARG A 143 -11.66 12.16 -13.45
CA ARG A 143 -10.60 12.22 -14.45
C ARG A 143 -10.89 11.33 -15.66
N LEU A 144 -11.36 10.09 -15.48
CA LEU A 144 -11.80 9.20 -16.55
C LEU A 144 -12.94 9.81 -17.38
N GLY A 145 -13.88 10.49 -16.72
CA GLY A 145 -15.03 11.14 -17.36
C GLY A 145 -14.64 12.26 -18.34
N GLU A 146 -13.50 12.93 -18.10
CA GLU A 146 -12.97 13.99 -18.98
C GLU A 146 -12.32 13.46 -20.26
N LEU A 147 -12.02 12.14 -20.36
CA LEU A 147 -11.16 11.60 -21.41
C LEU A 147 -11.96 11.08 -22.61
N PRO A 148 -11.52 11.38 -23.84
CA PRO A 148 -12.12 10.86 -25.07
C PRO A 148 -11.64 9.42 -25.33
N LEU A 149 -12.16 8.47 -24.57
CA LEU A 149 -11.86 7.04 -24.66
C LEU A 149 -12.95 6.32 -25.43
N SER A 150 -12.57 5.31 -26.24
CA SER A 150 -13.52 4.31 -26.70
C SER A 150 -14.05 3.49 -25.52
N ASP A 151 -15.17 2.77 -25.71
CA ASP A 151 -15.75 1.94 -24.65
C ASP A 151 -14.73 0.88 -24.16
N GLU A 152 -14.00 0.24 -25.09
CA GLU A 152 -13.00 -0.75 -24.76
C GLU A 152 -11.81 -0.17 -23.98
N GLU A 153 -11.26 0.97 -24.42
CA GLU A 153 -10.18 1.67 -23.71
C GLU A 153 -10.62 2.09 -22.31
N ARG A 154 -11.85 2.57 -22.19
CA ARG A 154 -12.45 2.99 -20.92
C ARG A 154 -12.60 1.82 -19.96
N ASP A 155 -13.15 0.71 -20.43
CA ASP A 155 -13.47 -0.44 -19.61
C ASP A 155 -12.18 -1.13 -19.12
N VAL A 156 -11.19 -1.31 -20.00
CA VAL A 156 -9.90 -1.89 -19.62
C VAL A 156 -9.15 -0.99 -18.63
N LEU A 157 -9.10 0.32 -18.89
CA LEU A 157 -8.43 1.27 -18.00
C LEU A 157 -9.14 1.37 -16.64
N THR A 158 -10.48 1.37 -16.63
CA THR A 158 -11.27 1.38 -15.38
C THR A 158 -10.93 0.18 -14.51
N ALA A 159 -10.90 -1.04 -15.09
CA ALA A 159 -10.56 -2.24 -14.34
C ALA A 159 -9.14 -2.20 -13.75
N GLU A 160 -8.18 -1.68 -14.51
CA GLU A 160 -6.81 -1.50 -13.99
C GLU A 160 -6.75 -0.47 -12.85
N LEU A 161 -7.44 0.65 -13.01
CA LEU A 161 -7.49 1.71 -11.98
C LEU A 161 -8.22 1.25 -10.72
N GLU A 162 -9.28 0.46 -10.82
CA GLU A 162 -9.95 -0.17 -9.69
C GLU A 162 -9.02 -1.11 -8.92
N SER A 163 -8.27 -1.95 -9.65
CA SER A 163 -7.28 -2.85 -9.09
C SER A 163 -6.13 -2.10 -8.40
N LEU A 164 -5.67 -1.00 -8.98
CA LEU A 164 -4.61 -0.15 -8.42
C LEU A 164 -5.08 0.69 -7.24
N ALA A 165 -6.30 1.22 -7.28
CA ALA A 165 -6.84 2.05 -6.22
C ALA A 165 -7.31 1.21 -5.01
N HIS A 166 -7.77 -0.04 -5.23
CA HIS A 166 -8.38 -0.84 -4.17
C HIS A 166 -9.52 -0.10 -3.44
N ALA A 167 -10.22 0.74 -4.18
CA ALA A 167 -11.25 1.66 -3.69
C ALA A 167 -12.26 1.98 -4.80
N PRO A 168 -13.48 2.43 -4.44
CA PRO A 168 -14.36 3.09 -5.39
C PRO A 168 -13.65 4.28 -6.04
N LEU A 169 -13.70 4.39 -7.37
CA LEU A 169 -12.95 5.40 -8.11
C LEU A 169 -13.44 6.83 -7.86
N ASP A 170 -14.68 6.99 -7.37
CA ASP A 170 -15.22 8.29 -6.93
C ASP A 170 -14.57 8.79 -5.63
N ASP A 171 -14.11 7.86 -4.77
CA ASP A 171 -13.43 8.16 -3.50
C ASP A 171 -11.92 8.34 -3.66
N ALA A 172 -11.35 7.73 -4.68
CA ALA A 172 -9.91 7.70 -4.93
C ALA A 172 -9.44 8.95 -5.68
N GLY A 173 -8.53 9.72 -5.10
CA GLY A 173 -7.92 10.89 -5.76
C GLY A 173 -7.01 10.51 -6.92
N ALA A 174 -7.19 11.14 -8.08
CA ALA A 174 -6.43 10.86 -9.29
C ALA A 174 -4.92 11.00 -9.08
N VAL A 175 -4.49 11.96 -8.27
CA VAL A 175 -3.06 12.22 -7.99
C VAL A 175 -2.36 11.02 -7.38
N SER A 176 -3.04 10.15 -6.63
CA SER A 176 -2.41 8.95 -6.07
C SER A 176 -1.76 8.09 -7.16
N VAL A 177 -2.49 7.81 -8.23
CA VAL A 177 -2.02 6.99 -9.36
C VAL A 177 -1.12 7.79 -10.31
N LEU A 178 -1.46 9.06 -10.58
CA LEU A 178 -0.66 9.94 -11.44
C LEU A 178 0.77 10.16 -10.87
N ARG A 179 0.92 10.18 -9.54
CA ARG A 179 2.24 10.22 -8.91
C ARG A 179 3.04 8.95 -9.13
N TRP A 180 2.43 7.79 -9.12
CA TRP A 180 3.15 6.54 -9.42
C TRP A 180 3.76 6.58 -10.83
N HIS A 181 3.00 7.11 -11.80
CA HIS A 181 3.51 7.34 -13.15
C HIS A 181 4.69 8.34 -13.15
N ALA A 182 4.57 9.46 -12.46
CA ALA A 182 5.64 10.44 -12.37
C ALA A 182 6.90 9.86 -11.68
N LEU A 183 6.73 9.09 -10.59
CA LEU A 183 7.82 8.41 -9.88
C LEU A 183 8.45 7.28 -10.71
N SER A 184 7.73 6.74 -11.69
CA SER A 184 8.24 5.80 -12.70
C SER A 184 8.95 6.49 -13.87
N GLY A 185 9.35 7.76 -13.70
CA GLY A 185 10.04 8.53 -14.72
C GLY A 185 9.17 8.88 -15.93
N TYR A 186 7.85 8.94 -15.75
CA TYR A 186 6.84 9.18 -16.80
C TYR A 186 6.85 8.12 -17.90
N SER A 187 7.30 6.91 -17.58
CA SER A 187 7.25 5.74 -18.46
C SER A 187 6.03 4.90 -18.11
N LEU A 188 5.14 4.68 -19.07
CA LEU A 188 3.99 3.80 -18.88
C LEU A 188 4.42 2.34 -18.67
N GLU A 189 5.43 1.88 -19.39
CA GLU A 189 5.99 0.55 -19.23
C GLU A 189 6.44 0.32 -17.77
N LEU A 190 7.21 1.26 -17.20
CA LEU A 190 7.64 1.17 -15.80
C LEU A 190 6.48 1.32 -14.82
N THR A 191 5.46 2.13 -15.14
CA THR A 191 4.27 2.29 -14.31
C THR A 191 3.49 0.98 -14.22
N GLN A 192 3.23 0.34 -15.34
CA GLN A 192 2.54 -0.95 -15.42
C GLN A 192 3.37 -2.07 -14.76
N PHE A 193 4.68 -2.07 -14.97
CA PHE A 193 5.57 -3.04 -14.36
C PHE A 193 5.59 -2.95 -12.83
N THR A 194 5.38 -1.76 -12.25
CA THR A 194 5.33 -1.56 -10.78
C THR A 194 4.14 -2.28 -10.13
N GLY A 195 3.09 -2.54 -10.90
CA GLY A 195 1.85 -3.15 -10.42
C GLY A 195 1.90 -4.64 -10.12
N GLY A 196 3.03 -5.34 -10.34
CA GLY A 196 3.07 -6.73 -9.92
C GLY A 196 3.84 -7.73 -10.77
N ARG A 197 5.17 -7.67 -10.80
CA ARG A 197 5.98 -8.74 -11.40
C ARG A 197 7.20 -9.13 -10.58
N VAL A 198 7.69 -8.25 -9.70
CA VAL A 198 8.94 -8.48 -8.98
C VAL A 198 8.66 -8.70 -7.50
N THR A 199 9.01 -9.87 -6.99
CA THR A 199 8.92 -10.23 -5.58
C THR A 199 10.30 -10.38 -4.95
N ILE A 200 10.35 -10.40 -3.62
CA ILE A 200 11.59 -10.59 -2.88
C ILE A 200 11.75 -12.06 -2.55
N ALA A 201 12.87 -12.66 -2.85
CA ALA A 201 13.17 -14.03 -2.43
C ALA A 201 13.07 -14.14 -0.90
N GLY A 202 12.25 -15.06 -0.43
CA GLY A 202 11.91 -15.21 0.99
C GLY A 202 10.86 -14.21 1.50
N GLY A 203 10.21 -13.47 0.60
CA GLY A 203 9.10 -12.58 0.87
C GLY A 203 9.50 -11.24 1.50
N THR A 204 8.52 -10.39 1.70
CA THR A 204 8.70 -9.06 2.35
C THR A 204 9.26 -9.18 3.76
N ARG A 205 8.99 -10.31 4.43
CA ARG A 205 9.55 -10.62 5.76
C ARG A 205 11.07 -10.68 5.74
N ALA A 206 11.70 -11.21 4.68
CA ALA A 206 13.16 -11.28 4.58
C ALA A 206 13.79 -9.88 4.61
N LEU A 207 13.24 -8.94 3.84
CA LEU A 207 13.70 -7.55 3.84
C LEU A 207 13.48 -6.87 5.20
N LEU A 208 12.30 -7.04 5.80
CA LEU A 208 11.99 -6.47 7.11
C LEU A 208 12.95 -6.97 8.19
N CYS A 209 13.24 -8.28 8.21
CA CYS A 209 14.21 -8.88 9.13
C CYS A 209 15.62 -8.31 8.92
N ALA A 210 16.04 -8.13 7.68
CA ALA A 210 17.34 -7.54 7.36
C ALA A 210 17.45 -6.09 7.84
N ILE A 211 16.39 -5.27 7.67
CA ILE A 211 16.34 -3.91 8.20
C ILE A 211 16.39 -3.93 9.72
N SER A 212 15.61 -4.79 10.37
CA SER A 212 15.55 -4.90 11.83
C SER A 212 16.90 -5.34 12.44
N ALA A 213 17.63 -6.19 11.75
CA ALA A 213 18.97 -6.64 12.18
C ALA A 213 20.07 -5.58 12.02
N GLY A 214 19.79 -4.48 11.30
CA GLY A 214 20.77 -3.45 10.98
C GLY A 214 21.27 -2.62 12.18
N ALA A 215 20.56 -2.61 13.31
CA ALA A 215 20.99 -2.05 14.59
C ALA A 215 20.17 -2.64 15.74
N PRO A 216 20.73 -2.75 16.96
CA PRO A 216 20.02 -3.29 18.12
C PRO A 216 19.00 -2.27 18.66
N PHE A 217 17.76 -2.70 18.89
CA PHE A 217 16.73 -1.97 19.63
C PHE A 217 15.79 -2.95 20.37
N GLU A 218 15.19 -2.48 21.43
CA GLU A 218 14.19 -3.25 22.18
C GLU A 218 12.85 -3.23 21.44
N ARG A 219 12.09 -4.34 21.50
CA ARG A 219 10.76 -4.45 20.91
C ARG A 219 9.81 -5.21 21.80
N LEU A 220 8.56 -4.75 21.84
CA LEU A 220 7.46 -5.39 22.52
C LEU A 220 6.32 -5.57 21.53
N LEU A 221 5.92 -6.83 21.30
CA LEU A 221 4.79 -7.22 20.47
C LEU A 221 3.54 -7.38 21.35
N GLY A 222 2.35 -7.39 20.76
CA GLY A 222 1.11 -7.47 21.50
C GLY A 222 0.84 -6.27 22.42
N ALA A 223 1.44 -5.10 22.10
CA ALA A 223 1.39 -3.89 22.90
C ALA A 223 0.67 -2.73 22.17
N PRO A 224 -0.65 -2.84 21.91
CA PRO A 224 -1.39 -1.80 21.20
C PRO A 224 -1.44 -0.51 22.03
N VAL A 225 -0.95 0.59 21.44
CA VAL A 225 -0.93 1.91 22.07
C VAL A 225 -2.32 2.54 22.00
N SER A 226 -2.76 3.10 23.13
CA SER A 226 -4.05 3.78 23.28
C SER A 226 -3.92 5.28 23.46
N ALA A 227 -2.83 5.77 24.10
CA ALA A 227 -2.65 7.20 24.34
C ALA A 227 -1.18 7.63 24.28
N ILE A 228 -0.96 8.88 23.87
CA ILE A 228 0.34 9.55 23.84
C ILE A 228 0.19 10.90 24.51
N ARG A 229 0.92 11.10 25.61
CA ARG A 229 0.99 12.39 26.31
C ARG A 229 2.39 12.97 26.11
N HIS A 230 2.49 14.23 25.72
CA HIS A 230 3.79 14.84 25.50
C HIS A 230 3.85 16.30 25.96
N ASN A 231 5.05 16.72 26.31
CA ASN A 231 5.36 18.11 26.65
C ASN A 231 6.75 18.50 26.08
N ALA A 232 7.32 19.62 26.51
CA ALA A 232 8.62 20.08 26.03
C ALA A 232 9.78 19.11 26.35
N ASP A 233 9.65 18.29 27.41
CA ASP A 233 10.75 17.50 27.95
C ASP A 233 10.66 16.01 27.61
N ARG A 234 9.46 15.45 27.58
CA ARG A 234 9.23 13.99 27.45
C ARG A 234 7.93 13.62 26.76
N VAL A 235 7.86 12.35 26.39
CA VAL A 235 6.67 11.66 25.90
C VAL A 235 6.35 10.48 26.81
N GLU A 236 5.08 10.30 27.14
CA GLU A 236 4.54 9.12 27.80
C GLU A 236 3.59 8.40 26.83
N VAL A 237 3.82 7.10 26.63
CA VAL A 237 3.05 6.25 25.74
C VAL A 237 2.35 5.19 26.57
N GLU A 238 1.03 5.13 26.50
CA GLU A 238 0.20 4.19 27.25
C GLU A 238 -0.35 3.13 26.31
N THR A 239 -0.18 1.88 26.68
CA THR A 239 -0.78 0.72 25.98
C THR A 239 -2.19 0.43 26.53
N ARG A 240 -3.00 -0.34 25.81
CA ARG A 240 -4.39 -0.65 26.19
C ARG A 240 -4.54 -1.37 27.51
N ASP A 241 -3.51 -2.09 27.95
CA ASP A 241 -3.48 -2.74 29.27
C ASP A 241 -3.13 -1.78 30.43
N GLY A 242 -2.92 -0.49 30.13
CA GLY A 242 -2.58 0.56 31.09
C GLY A 242 -1.09 0.66 31.40
N THR A 243 -0.23 -0.10 30.72
CA THR A 243 1.24 0.04 30.91
C THR A 243 1.71 1.34 30.28
N VAL A 244 2.53 2.11 31.03
CA VAL A 244 3.06 3.41 30.57
C VAL A 244 4.57 3.32 30.37
N PHE A 245 5.01 3.72 29.20
CA PHE A 245 6.41 3.86 28.81
C PHE A 245 6.78 5.33 28.63
N ALA A 246 7.93 5.73 29.13
CA ALA A 246 8.42 7.10 29.02
C ALA A 246 9.66 7.19 28.12
N ALA A 247 9.69 8.22 27.26
CA ALA A 247 10.83 8.54 26.41
C ALA A 247 11.01 10.04 26.24
N ARG A 248 12.12 10.42 25.59
CA ARG A 248 12.42 11.83 25.26
C ARG A 248 11.78 12.25 23.95
N ALA A 249 11.50 11.31 23.03
CA ALA A 249 10.76 11.54 21.79
C ALA A 249 9.98 10.29 21.39
N ALA A 250 8.97 10.45 20.52
CA ALA A 250 8.22 9.34 19.92
C ALA A 250 8.16 9.45 18.42
N VAL A 251 8.22 8.30 17.73
CA VAL A 251 7.84 8.14 16.32
C VAL A 251 6.54 7.36 16.27
N VAL A 252 5.52 7.92 15.64
CA VAL A 252 4.21 7.26 15.44
C VAL A 252 4.13 6.79 13.99
N ALA A 253 4.33 5.49 13.79
CA ALA A 253 4.36 4.82 12.49
C ALA A 253 3.11 3.95 12.29
N VAL A 254 1.95 4.50 12.63
CA VAL A 254 0.63 3.88 12.55
C VAL A 254 -0.04 4.31 11.24
N PRO A 255 -0.75 3.40 10.53
CA PRO A 255 -1.51 3.75 9.33
C PRO A 255 -2.51 4.90 9.57
N LEU A 256 -2.68 5.76 8.57
CA LEU A 256 -3.53 6.95 8.66
C LEU A 256 -4.94 6.64 9.19
N ASN A 257 -5.58 5.58 8.64
CA ASN A 257 -6.94 5.20 9.03
C ASN A 257 -7.03 4.59 10.46
N ALA A 258 -5.92 4.13 11.03
CA ALA A 258 -5.87 3.60 12.38
C ALA A 258 -5.39 4.63 13.42
N LEU A 259 -4.79 5.74 12.96
CA LEU A 259 -4.18 6.76 13.82
C LEU A 259 -5.20 7.44 14.75
N GLY A 260 -6.45 7.60 14.32
CA GLY A 260 -7.52 8.18 15.12
C GLY A 260 -7.94 7.35 16.35
N ALA A 261 -7.44 6.11 16.49
CA ALA A 261 -7.66 5.29 17.68
C ALA A 261 -6.71 5.61 18.85
N ILE A 262 -5.70 6.46 18.61
CA ILE A 262 -4.74 6.88 19.63
C ILE A 262 -5.13 8.28 20.12
N GLU A 263 -5.29 8.42 21.45
CA GLU A 263 -5.53 9.70 22.08
C GLU A 263 -4.23 10.50 22.24
N PHE A 264 -4.25 11.78 21.85
CA PHE A 264 -3.09 12.68 22.01
C PHE A 264 -3.37 13.77 23.06
N THR A 265 -2.43 13.99 23.97
CA THR A 265 -2.47 15.08 24.95
C THR A 265 -1.12 15.85 24.95
N PRO A 266 -1.07 17.13 24.54
CA PRO A 266 -2.21 17.90 24.00
C PRO A 266 -2.74 17.31 22.69
N ALA A 267 -4.00 17.61 22.36
CA ALA A 267 -4.60 17.16 21.11
C ALA A 267 -3.77 17.63 19.91
N LEU A 268 -3.72 16.81 18.85
CA LEU A 268 -3.07 17.20 17.60
C LEU A 268 -3.72 18.48 17.04
N PRO A 269 -3.00 19.32 16.30
CA PRO A 269 -3.53 20.47 15.61
C PRO A 269 -4.75 20.12 14.71
N GLU A 270 -5.66 21.05 14.57
CA GLU A 270 -6.94 20.83 13.87
C GLU A 270 -6.77 20.36 12.42
N ASP A 271 -5.74 20.85 11.70
CA ASP A 271 -5.44 20.42 10.34
C ASP A 271 -5.02 18.94 10.26
N LYS A 272 -4.26 18.43 11.25
CA LYS A 272 -3.96 17.01 11.39
C LYS A 272 -5.17 16.19 11.76
N GLN A 273 -6.01 16.69 12.67
CA GLN A 273 -7.25 16.03 13.04
C GLN A 273 -8.18 15.89 11.82
N ARG A 274 -8.28 16.93 10.97
CA ARG A 274 -9.02 16.85 9.71
C ARG A 274 -8.44 15.83 8.74
N ALA A 275 -7.11 15.78 8.60
CA ALA A 275 -6.43 14.78 7.75
C ALA A 275 -6.71 13.34 8.22
N ILE A 276 -6.64 13.11 9.53
CA ILE A 276 -6.92 11.80 10.14
C ILE A 276 -8.41 11.42 9.97
N ALA A 277 -9.31 12.37 10.17
CA ALA A 277 -10.75 12.14 10.00
C ALA A 277 -11.13 11.86 8.54
N LEU A 278 -10.46 12.51 7.56
CA LEU A 278 -10.64 12.24 6.14
C LEU A 278 -10.16 10.83 5.79
N GLY A 279 -9.02 10.42 6.32
CA GLY A 279 -8.40 9.13 6.04
C GLY A 279 -7.97 8.95 4.58
N GLN A 280 -7.61 7.73 4.24
CA GLN A 280 -7.35 7.30 2.87
C GLN A 280 -8.51 6.40 2.37
N ALA A 281 -8.65 6.25 1.03
CA ALA A 281 -9.83 5.69 0.40
C ALA A 281 -9.84 4.16 0.28
N SER A 282 -8.66 3.48 0.34
CA SER A 282 -8.60 2.06 0.00
C SER A 282 -9.32 1.19 1.04
N ARG A 283 -10.15 0.29 0.53
CA ARG A 283 -10.97 -0.63 1.32
C ARG A 283 -11.10 -2.01 0.67
N GLY A 284 -10.28 -2.27 -0.33
CA GLY A 284 -10.32 -3.48 -1.12
C GLY A 284 -9.77 -4.71 -0.40
N ILE A 285 -9.74 -5.81 -1.14
CA ILE A 285 -9.23 -7.10 -0.68
C ILE A 285 -8.27 -7.70 -1.72
N LYS A 286 -7.20 -8.30 -1.25
CA LYS A 286 -6.36 -9.21 -2.02
C LYS A 286 -6.73 -10.63 -1.63
N ILE A 287 -7.20 -11.42 -2.59
CA ILE A 287 -7.55 -12.82 -2.38
C ILE A 287 -6.58 -13.72 -3.14
N MET A 288 -6.22 -14.84 -2.53
CA MET A 288 -5.55 -15.96 -3.17
C MET A 288 -6.56 -17.08 -3.38
N ILE A 289 -6.60 -17.64 -4.59
CA ILE A 289 -7.49 -18.76 -4.95
C ILE A 289 -6.62 -19.89 -5.48
N HIS A 290 -6.69 -21.05 -4.84
CA HIS A 290 -6.19 -22.30 -5.38
C HIS A 290 -7.24 -22.82 -6.37
N ALA A 291 -6.90 -22.91 -7.66
CA ALA A 291 -7.87 -23.20 -8.70
C ALA A 291 -7.33 -24.16 -9.76
N ARG A 292 -8.25 -24.73 -10.56
CA ARG A 292 -7.97 -25.37 -11.83
C ARG A 292 -8.57 -24.57 -12.96
N GLY A 293 -7.85 -24.48 -14.07
CA GLY A 293 -8.21 -23.73 -15.27
C GLY A 293 -6.98 -23.36 -16.08
N GLU A 294 -7.16 -22.72 -17.22
CA GLU A 294 -6.07 -22.24 -18.06
C GLU A 294 -5.40 -21.02 -17.41
N PRO A 295 -4.04 -20.93 -17.40
CA PRO A 295 -3.36 -19.74 -16.86
C PRO A 295 -3.76 -18.48 -17.62
N ILE A 296 -4.23 -17.44 -16.90
CA ILE A 296 -4.81 -16.23 -17.49
C ILE A 296 -4.60 -14.99 -16.61
N ILE A 297 -4.55 -13.82 -17.26
CA ILE A 297 -4.81 -12.52 -16.60
C ILE A 297 -6.21 -12.06 -17.02
N GLN A 298 -7.11 -11.91 -16.10
CA GLN A 298 -8.49 -11.50 -16.32
C GLN A 298 -8.79 -10.17 -15.64
N ASN A 299 -9.17 -9.16 -16.39
CA ASN A 299 -9.74 -7.92 -15.90
C ASN A 299 -11.27 -7.97 -16.01
N SER A 300 -11.98 -7.72 -14.91
CA SER A 300 -13.43 -7.68 -14.88
C SER A 300 -13.89 -6.34 -14.32
N ILE A 301 -14.81 -5.70 -15.04
CA ILE A 301 -15.37 -4.40 -14.70
C ILE A 301 -16.90 -4.45 -14.51
N ARG A 302 -17.46 -5.65 -14.33
CA ARG A 302 -18.90 -5.75 -14.12
C ARG A 302 -19.30 -5.00 -12.85
N PRO A 303 -20.22 -4.04 -12.90
CA PRO A 303 -20.71 -3.37 -11.72
C PRO A 303 -21.18 -4.36 -10.65
N GLY A 304 -20.73 -4.17 -9.40
CA GLY A 304 -21.07 -5.06 -8.29
C GLY A 304 -20.32 -6.41 -8.28
N HIS A 305 -19.40 -6.64 -9.22
CA HIS A 305 -18.52 -7.80 -9.14
C HIS A 305 -17.41 -7.53 -8.12
N PRO A 306 -17.13 -8.46 -7.17
CA PRO A 306 -16.14 -8.24 -6.13
C PRO A 306 -14.69 -8.18 -6.63
N PHE A 307 -14.39 -8.82 -7.77
CA PHE A 307 -13.05 -8.80 -8.36
C PHE A 307 -12.98 -7.86 -9.55
N GLY A 308 -12.09 -6.87 -9.48
CA GLY A 308 -11.68 -6.06 -10.62
C GLY A 308 -10.63 -6.76 -11.48
N TYR A 309 -9.81 -7.62 -10.85
CA TYR A 309 -8.71 -8.36 -11.46
C TYR A 309 -8.57 -9.76 -10.85
N LEU A 310 -8.25 -10.74 -11.69
CA LEU A 310 -7.74 -12.06 -11.32
C LEU A 310 -6.58 -12.44 -12.23
N GLY A 311 -5.49 -12.95 -11.68
CA GLY A 311 -4.33 -13.39 -12.45
C GLY A 311 -3.67 -14.64 -11.89
N THR A 312 -3.14 -15.49 -12.77
CA THR A 312 -2.31 -16.63 -12.41
C THR A 312 -0.95 -16.14 -11.91
N GLU A 313 -0.61 -16.49 -10.69
CA GLU A 313 0.68 -16.13 -10.06
C GLU A 313 1.67 -17.29 -10.09
N ALA A 314 1.20 -18.53 -9.88
CA ALA A 314 2.03 -19.71 -9.89
C ALA A 314 1.28 -20.95 -10.37
N LEU A 315 2.02 -21.92 -10.91
CA LEU A 315 1.49 -23.19 -11.42
C LEU A 315 2.08 -24.35 -10.63
N ASN A 316 1.24 -25.34 -10.33
CA ASN A 316 1.67 -26.63 -9.79
C ASN A 316 1.86 -27.67 -10.89
N GLY A 317 2.67 -28.68 -10.61
CA GLY A 317 2.87 -29.82 -11.52
C GLY A 317 1.66 -30.72 -11.72
N ASP A 318 0.62 -30.60 -10.90
CA ASP A 318 -0.66 -31.32 -11.00
C ASP A 318 -1.72 -30.61 -11.85
N GLY A 319 -1.35 -29.46 -12.45
CA GLY A 319 -2.25 -28.64 -13.25
C GLY A 319 -3.12 -27.68 -12.44
N SER A 320 -2.95 -27.62 -11.12
CA SER A 320 -3.56 -26.57 -10.31
C SER A 320 -2.71 -25.30 -10.31
N GLN A 321 -3.32 -24.18 -9.94
CA GLN A 321 -2.68 -22.87 -9.97
C GLN A 321 -3.02 -22.04 -8.74
N LEU A 322 -2.12 -21.16 -8.37
CA LEU A 322 -2.38 -20.05 -7.48
C LEU A 322 -2.82 -18.84 -8.32
N MET A 323 -4.02 -18.37 -8.08
CA MET A 323 -4.51 -17.10 -8.65
C MET A 323 -4.52 -16.02 -7.57
N ILE A 324 -4.20 -14.79 -7.96
CA ILE A 324 -4.35 -13.60 -7.13
C ILE A 324 -5.45 -12.73 -7.70
N GLY A 325 -6.39 -12.33 -6.85
CA GLY A 325 -7.46 -11.40 -7.18
C GLY A 325 -7.39 -10.12 -6.39
N PHE A 326 -7.82 -9.02 -6.99
CA PHE A 326 -8.00 -7.72 -6.36
C PHE A 326 -9.44 -7.27 -6.49
N GLY A 327 -10.06 -6.99 -5.33
CA GLY A 327 -11.39 -6.43 -5.23
C GLY A 327 -11.36 -5.02 -4.67
N ILE A 328 -12.33 -4.21 -5.08
CA ILE A 328 -12.44 -2.79 -4.69
C ILE A 328 -13.04 -2.60 -3.28
N ASP A 329 -13.69 -3.63 -2.75
CA ASP A 329 -14.33 -3.60 -1.44
C ASP A 329 -14.26 -4.98 -0.77
N ALA A 330 -13.61 -5.05 0.39
CA ALA A 330 -13.47 -6.29 1.16
C ALA A 330 -14.84 -6.88 1.58
N GLN A 331 -15.86 -6.05 1.74
CA GLN A 331 -17.20 -6.50 2.12
C GLN A 331 -17.93 -7.29 1.02
N LEU A 332 -17.46 -7.20 -0.23
CA LEU A 332 -18.04 -7.93 -1.37
C LEU A 332 -17.44 -9.32 -1.58
N CYS A 333 -16.39 -9.69 -0.84
CA CYS A 333 -15.67 -10.95 -1.02
C CYS A 333 -15.34 -11.59 0.32
N ASP A 334 -15.96 -12.71 0.61
CA ASP A 334 -15.62 -13.58 1.74
C ASP A 334 -14.81 -14.78 1.24
N ALA A 335 -13.50 -14.76 1.48
CA ALA A 335 -12.62 -15.87 1.14
C ALA A 335 -12.89 -17.15 1.95
N GLY A 336 -13.60 -17.06 3.07
CA GLY A 336 -14.04 -18.20 3.88
C GLY A 336 -15.25 -18.93 3.31
N ASP A 337 -15.99 -18.32 2.37
CA ASP A 337 -17.12 -18.96 1.66
C ASP A 337 -16.70 -19.39 0.24
N LEU A 338 -16.12 -20.59 0.13
CA LEU A 338 -15.67 -21.15 -1.15
C LEU A 338 -16.80 -21.22 -2.19
N THR A 339 -18.06 -21.43 -1.77
CA THR A 339 -19.21 -21.43 -2.67
C THR A 339 -19.47 -20.04 -3.26
N ALA A 340 -19.30 -18.99 -2.45
CA ALA A 340 -19.39 -17.63 -2.94
C ALA A 340 -18.23 -17.30 -3.89
N VAL A 341 -16.99 -17.70 -3.55
CA VAL A 341 -15.81 -17.54 -4.43
C VAL A 341 -16.03 -18.25 -5.76
N GLN A 342 -16.52 -19.50 -5.77
CA GLN A 342 -16.82 -20.23 -7.02
C GLN A 342 -17.86 -19.50 -7.88
N ARG A 343 -18.95 -19.02 -7.28
CA ARG A 343 -19.97 -18.25 -8.02
C ARG A 343 -19.40 -16.99 -8.67
N GLN A 344 -18.50 -16.29 -7.98
CA GLN A 344 -17.82 -15.11 -8.53
C GLN A 344 -16.87 -15.51 -9.67
N LEU A 345 -16.15 -16.63 -9.50
CA LEU A 345 -15.25 -17.17 -10.52
C LEU A 345 -16.05 -17.58 -11.78
N ASP A 346 -17.17 -18.29 -11.63
CA ASP A 346 -18.04 -18.71 -12.74
C ASP A 346 -18.56 -17.51 -13.56
N ALA A 347 -18.80 -16.38 -12.91
CA ALA A 347 -19.32 -15.20 -13.55
C ALA A 347 -18.30 -14.53 -14.52
N ILE A 348 -16.99 -14.73 -14.28
CA ILE A 348 -15.92 -14.07 -15.07
C ILE A 348 -15.02 -15.05 -15.80
N LEU A 349 -14.85 -16.25 -15.29
CA LEU A 349 -14.01 -17.32 -15.83
C LEU A 349 -14.79 -18.65 -15.85
N PRO A 350 -15.80 -18.79 -16.72
CA PRO A 350 -16.58 -20.03 -16.79
C PRO A 350 -15.69 -21.25 -17.06
N GLY A 351 -15.89 -22.31 -16.27
CA GLY A 351 -15.12 -23.56 -16.37
C GLY A 351 -13.87 -23.62 -15.49
N TYR A 352 -13.60 -22.59 -14.70
CA TYR A 352 -12.58 -22.66 -13.65
C TYR A 352 -13.19 -23.27 -12.37
N GLU A 353 -12.41 -24.04 -11.64
CA GLU A 353 -12.79 -24.66 -10.38
C GLU A 353 -11.97 -24.04 -9.24
N ALA A 354 -12.65 -23.45 -8.27
CA ALA A 354 -12.03 -23.03 -7.02
C ALA A 354 -11.90 -24.23 -6.08
N LEU A 355 -10.69 -24.57 -5.70
CA LEU A 355 -10.36 -25.67 -4.80
C LEU A 355 -10.29 -25.20 -3.34
N ASP A 356 -9.77 -23.99 -3.13
CA ASP A 356 -9.65 -23.33 -1.83
C ASP A 356 -9.41 -21.84 -2.03
N ALA A 357 -9.64 -21.02 -1.00
CA ALA A 357 -9.37 -19.59 -1.05
C ALA A 357 -8.91 -19.05 0.30
N THR A 358 -8.08 -18.01 0.29
CA THR A 358 -7.62 -17.32 1.50
C THR A 358 -7.40 -15.83 1.25
N ALA A 359 -7.61 -15.02 2.27
CA ALA A 359 -7.36 -13.58 2.27
C ALA A 359 -7.13 -13.09 3.69
N HIS A 360 -6.59 -11.87 3.83
CA HIS A 360 -6.66 -11.12 5.09
C HIS A 360 -7.46 -9.85 4.87
N ASP A 361 -8.49 -9.66 5.68
CA ASP A 361 -9.32 -8.44 5.65
C ASP A 361 -8.60 -7.28 6.37
N TRP A 362 -7.82 -6.51 5.58
CA TRP A 362 -7.11 -5.33 6.08
C TRP A 362 -8.05 -4.19 6.48
N LEU A 363 -9.29 -4.18 5.99
CA LEU A 363 -10.28 -3.16 6.36
C LEU A 363 -10.84 -3.42 7.76
N ALA A 364 -11.18 -4.67 8.07
CA ALA A 364 -11.64 -5.08 9.39
C ALA A 364 -10.52 -5.12 10.44
N ASP A 365 -9.26 -5.27 10.02
CA ASP A 365 -8.09 -5.26 10.90
C ASP A 365 -7.93 -3.89 11.58
N GLU A 366 -8.12 -3.84 12.89
CA GLU A 366 -8.12 -2.60 13.68
C GLU A 366 -6.81 -1.79 13.62
N HIS A 367 -5.68 -2.46 13.34
CA HIS A 367 -4.38 -1.82 13.22
C HIS A 367 -4.05 -1.36 11.81
N SER A 368 -4.93 -1.57 10.84
CA SER A 368 -4.76 -1.18 9.44
C SER A 368 -5.90 -0.31 8.92
N ARG A 369 -7.15 -0.79 9.05
CA ARG A 369 -8.39 -0.14 8.59
C ARG A 369 -8.33 0.29 7.12
N GLY A 370 -7.73 -0.55 6.29
CA GLY A 370 -7.52 -0.33 4.86
C GLY A 370 -6.24 -0.96 4.35
N THR A 371 -6.07 -1.00 3.03
CA THR A 371 -4.91 -1.58 2.36
C THR A 371 -3.79 -0.54 2.19
N TRP A 372 -3.17 -0.40 1.01
CA TRP A 372 -2.19 0.66 0.76
C TRP A 372 -2.86 2.03 0.60
N ALA A 373 -2.12 3.11 0.82
CA ALA A 373 -2.70 4.44 0.80
C ALA A 373 -3.07 4.90 -0.60
N ILE A 374 -4.36 5.16 -0.79
CA ILE A 374 -4.93 5.94 -1.89
C ILE A 374 -5.56 7.18 -1.26
N HIS A 375 -4.98 8.34 -1.50
CA HIS A 375 -5.49 9.57 -0.94
C HIS A 375 -6.79 9.98 -1.61
N ARG A 376 -7.66 10.65 -0.85
CA ARG A 376 -8.88 11.24 -1.37
C ARG A 376 -8.58 12.54 -2.14
N PRO A 377 -9.48 13.00 -3.00
CA PRO A 377 -9.33 14.30 -3.67
C PRO A 377 -9.04 15.44 -2.68
N GLY A 378 -8.16 16.36 -3.05
CA GLY A 378 -7.75 17.52 -2.24
C GLY A 378 -6.68 17.21 -1.17
N TRP A 379 -6.13 16.01 -1.13
CA TRP A 379 -5.16 15.62 -0.10
C TRP A 379 -3.89 16.46 -0.11
N TYR A 380 -3.30 16.70 -1.28
CA TYR A 380 -2.01 17.40 -1.37
C TYR A 380 -2.16 18.89 -1.10
N GLU A 381 -3.25 19.50 -1.54
CA GLU A 381 -3.56 20.92 -1.30
C GLU A 381 -3.81 21.19 0.18
N HIS A 382 -4.50 20.30 0.89
CA HIS A 382 -5.06 20.61 2.21
C HIS A 382 -4.46 19.83 3.39
N HIS A 383 -3.88 18.64 3.18
CA HIS A 383 -3.56 17.72 4.27
C HIS A 383 -2.12 17.24 4.31
N HIS A 384 -1.49 16.99 3.17
CA HIS A 384 -0.16 16.36 3.09
C HIS A 384 0.89 17.13 3.92
N ALA A 385 0.99 18.46 3.73
CA ALA A 385 1.95 19.30 4.46
C ALA A 385 1.73 19.29 5.98
N ALA A 386 0.47 19.22 6.43
CA ALA A 386 0.16 19.12 7.84
C ALA A 386 0.75 17.84 8.46
N MET A 387 0.59 16.70 7.78
CA MET A 387 1.08 15.40 8.26
C MET A 387 2.60 15.27 8.26
N GLN A 388 3.33 16.15 7.55
CA GLN A 388 4.79 16.18 7.54
C GLN A 388 5.40 16.93 8.75
N ARG A 389 4.63 17.75 9.45
CA ARG A 389 5.13 18.54 10.58
C ARG A 389 5.21 17.71 11.85
N ASP A 390 6.28 17.92 12.63
CA ASP A 390 6.40 17.36 13.97
C ASP A 390 5.44 18.05 14.96
N GLU A 391 5.03 17.34 15.99
CA GLU A 391 4.29 17.90 17.12
C GLU A 391 5.14 17.83 18.38
N GLY A 392 5.96 18.87 18.59
CA GLY A 392 6.93 18.92 19.66
C GLY A 392 7.92 17.75 19.59
N ARG A 393 7.76 16.76 20.46
CA ARG A 393 8.60 15.55 20.52
C ARG A 393 7.99 14.33 19.84
N VAL A 394 6.87 14.51 19.14
CA VAL A 394 6.19 13.45 18.40
C VAL A 394 6.39 13.66 16.89
N VAL A 395 6.94 12.66 16.22
CA VAL A 395 7.21 12.63 14.79
C VAL A 395 6.29 11.59 14.15
N LEU A 396 5.55 11.97 13.11
CA LEU A 396 4.71 11.04 12.36
C LEU A 396 5.52 10.35 11.25
N ALA A 397 5.26 9.07 11.03
CA ALA A 397 5.86 8.26 9.98
C ALA A 397 4.82 7.29 9.38
N GLY A 398 5.11 6.75 8.22
CA GLY A 398 4.28 5.75 7.54
C GLY A 398 4.30 5.93 6.04
N SER A 399 3.99 4.86 5.31
CA SER A 399 3.85 4.92 3.85
C SER A 399 2.78 5.91 3.41
N ASP A 400 1.73 6.07 4.22
CA ASP A 400 0.55 6.88 3.89
C ASP A 400 0.87 8.38 3.79
N ILE A 401 1.94 8.81 4.44
CA ILE A 401 2.38 10.21 4.46
C ILE A 401 3.77 10.41 3.83
N ALA A 402 4.27 9.43 3.08
CA ALA A 402 5.57 9.52 2.42
C ALA A 402 5.56 10.55 1.27
N ASN A 403 6.70 11.20 1.07
CA ASN A 403 6.89 12.17 -0.01
C ASN A 403 7.11 11.51 -1.38
N GLY A 404 7.73 10.32 -1.40
CA GLY A 404 7.98 9.55 -2.61
C GLY A 404 6.85 8.57 -2.91
N TRP A 405 7.15 7.28 -2.84
CA TRP A 405 6.24 6.17 -3.12
C TRP A 405 5.24 5.94 -1.98
N SER A 406 4.28 6.88 -1.80
CA SER A 406 3.25 6.70 -0.76
C SER A 406 2.40 5.47 -1.05
N GLY A 407 2.07 4.72 0.02
CA GLY A 407 1.35 3.45 -0.07
C GLY A 407 2.25 2.23 -0.30
N PHE A 408 3.50 2.39 -0.67
CA PHE A 408 4.46 1.32 -0.92
C PHE A 408 5.42 1.08 0.24
N ILE A 409 6.12 -0.07 0.20
CA ILE A 409 7.24 -0.38 1.12
C ILE A 409 8.31 0.71 1.02
N ASP A 410 8.59 1.21 -0.17
CA ASP A 410 9.57 2.27 -0.42
C ASP A 410 9.27 3.54 0.37
N GLY A 411 8.04 4.03 0.28
CA GLY A 411 7.62 5.21 1.04
C GLY A 411 7.61 4.98 2.55
N ALA A 412 7.31 3.75 3.00
CA ALA A 412 7.44 3.41 4.41
C ALA A 412 8.89 3.51 4.89
N ILE A 413 9.85 3.00 4.11
CA ILE A 413 11.29 3.08 4.42
C ILE A 413 11.75 4.54 4.38
N GLU A 414 11.42 5.31 3.33
CA GLU A 414 11.70 6.75 3.22
C GLU A 414 11.25 7.51 4.47
N SER A 415 9.97 7.36 4.82
CA SER A 415 9.36 8.03 5.96
C SER A 415 10.01 7.61 7.29
N GLY A 416 10.36 6.33 7.42
CA GLY A 416 11.07 5.79 8.58
C GLY A 416 12.48 6.36 8.74
N LEU A 417 13.26 6.45 7.64
CA LEU A 417 14.58 7.07 7.63
C LEU A 417 14.53 8.52 8.14
N ARG A 418 13.60 9.31 7.59
CA ARG A 418 13.38 10.70 7.99
C ARG A 418 12.98 10.81 9.46
N ALA A 419 11.99 10.03 9.90
CA ALA A 419 11.44 10.12 11.23
C ALA A 419 12.42 9.64 12.30
N GLY A 420 13.17 8.55 12.07
CA GLY A 420 14.18 8.05 13.00
C GLY A 420 15.33 9.05 13.18
N ALA A 421 15.82 9.64 12.08
CA ALA A 421 16.83 10.69 12.14
C ALA A 421 16.32 11.93 12.89
N ARG A 422 15.08 12.34 12.65
CA ARG A 422 14.46 13.50 13.30
C ARG A 422 14.26 13.26 14.78
N ALA A 423 13.70 12.12 15.19
CA ALA A 423 13.53 11.77 16.59
C ALA A 423 14.87 11.72 17.35
N ALA A 424 15.91 11.15 16.74
CA ALA A 424 17.25 11.13 17.32
C ALA A 424 17.82 12.53 17.51
N ALA A 425 17.56 13.48 16.60
CA ALA A 425 17.98 14.88 16.73
C ALA A 425 17.22 15.63 17.83
N LEU A 426 15.95 15.32 18.09
CA LEU A 426 15.16 15.92 19.16
C LEU A 426 15.67 15.57 20.57
N VAL A 427 16.44 14.51 20.71
CA VAL A 427 16.96 14.05 22.00
C VAL A 427 18.44 14.38 22.26
N GLY A 428 19.06 15.11 21.34
CA GLY A 428 20.39 15.70 21.49
C GLY A 428 21.52 14.77 21.10
#